data_cfef73efc2a67f34602631273c570d6e
#
_entry.id   cfef73efc2a67f34602631273c570d6e
#
_cell.length_a   1.000
_cell.length_b   1.000
_cell.length_c   1.000
_cell.angle_alpha   90.00
_cell.angle_beta   90.00
_cell.angle_gamma   90.00
#
_symmetry.space_group_name_H-M   'P 1'
#
loop_
_entity.id
_entity.type
_entity.pdbx_description
1 polymer ?
#
loop_
_entity_poly.entity_id
_entity_poly.type
_entity_poly.pdbx_seq_one_letter_code
_entity_poly.pdbx_strand_id
1 'polypeptide(L)'
;MRDTADSIARTYALGAGPWTMTPVTRGALGQIWKLTGNGSSWAVKELLFGCDEAQVRREAALRDSAADLGIASPRLHPDRQGAHVSRPGSPAGSWVKLYDWVDGTRADASDPDVLDWFGRTMALLHQAGEGAAETPGDWYERCPDEAAWEDVLRKVRDAGLPWADELGRFVATSAPRLAHWVTPSARDGLVTSHLDLQPQNVLIGADGPVLLDWDNAGPISAEREFARAVYVWSGRNEVDIASARRLARAYRDAGGRAVVTGPESFSMLFATDLNYIQVQAETAVDPAVTAEQREFAGEQVLTCLRDLPDLAAVSLLVAALDT
;
A
#
# COMPACT_ATOMS: atom_id res chain seq x y z
N MET A 1 2.64 22.59 -17.07
CA MET A 1 1.84 22.36 -15.84
C MET A 1 0.50 23.06 -15.83
N ARG A 2 0.36 24.36 -16.19
CA ARG A 2 -0.98 25.00 -16.26
C ARG A 2 -1.94 24.28 -17.22
N ASP A 3 -1.52 23.98 -18.43
CA ASP A 3 -2.34 23.29 -19.43
C ASP A 3 -2.84 21.92 -18.94
N THR A 4 -2.03 21.23 -18.14
CA THR A 4 -2.41 19.94 -17.52
C THR A 4 -3.45 20.15 -16.42
N ALA A 5 -3.28 21.14 -15.53
CA ALA A 5 -4.23 21.45 -14.46
C ALA A 5 -5.61 21.85 -15.02
N ASP A 6 -5.63 22.74 -16.04
CA ASP A 6 -6.86 23.14 -16.70
C ASP A 6 -7.53 21.98 -17.47
N SER A 7 -6.73 21.06 -18.02
CA SER A 7 -7.24 19.86 -18.69
C SER A 7 -7.92 18.90 -17.71
N ILE A 8 -7.29 18.64 -16.55
CA ILE A 8 -7.89 17.84 -15.47
C ILE A 8 -9.19 18.49 -15.01
N ALA A 9 -9.18 19.80 -14.72
CA ALA A 9 -10.36 20.51 -14.27
C ALA A 9 -11.53 20.42 -15.26
N ARG A 10 -11.25 20.50 -16.57
CA ARG A 10 -12.27 20.29 -17.62
C ARG A 10 -12.80 18.87 -17.64
N THR A 11 -11.92 17.87 -17.53
CA THR A 11 -12.29 16.44 -17.55
C THR A 11 -13.20 16.10 -16.39
N TYR A 12 -12.95 16.63 -15.20
CA TYR A 12 -13.72 16.39 -13.99
C TYR A 12 -14.82 17.46 -13.70
N ALA A 13 -15.08 18.39 -14.62
CA ALA A 13 -16.10 19.42 -14.48
C ALA A 13 -15.95 20.34 -13.26
N LEU A 14 -14.72 20.68 -12.86
CA LEU A 14 -14.44 21.47 -11.65
C LEU A 14 -14.71 22.99 -11.83
N GLY A 15 -15.17 23.41 -12.99
CA GLY A 15 -15.46 24.82 -13.31
C GLY A 15 -14.30 25.54 -14.02
N ALA A 16 -14.50 26.84 -14.26
CA ALA A 16 -13.51 27.67 -14.93
C ALA A 16 -12.35 28.03 -13.99
N GLY A 17 -11.10 28.08 -14.53
CA GLY A 17 -9.88 28.40 -13.78
C GLY A 17 -9.73 29.86 -13.39
N PRO A 18 -8.55 30.24 -12.88
CA PRO A 18 -7.29 29.52 -13.10
C PRO A 18 -7.08 28.33 -12.17
N TRP A 19 -6.49 27.25 -12.73
CA TRP A 19 -6.12 26.07 -11.98
C TRP A 19 -4.59 25.95 -11.87
N THR A 20 -4.11 25.50 -10.73
CA THR A 20 -2.68 25.25 -10.47
C THR A 20 -2.49 23.85 -9.90
N MET A 21 -1.35 23.24 -10.18
CA MET A 21 -1.00 21.91 -9.71
C MET A 21 0.39 21.94 -9.10
N THR A 22 0.53 21.45 -7.86
CA THR A 22 1.80 21.37 -7.13
C THR A 22 2.08 19.93 -6.72
N PRO A 23 3.33 19.44 -6.81
CA PRO A 23 3.67 18.10 -6.37
C PRO A 23 3.57 18.01 -4.84
N VAL A 24 3.12 16.86 -4.33
CA VAL A 24 2.96 16.59 -2.89
C VAL A 24 3.88 15.46 -2.44
N THR A 25 3.69 14.27 -3.00
CA THR A 25 4.51 13.10 -2.67
C THR A 25 4.52 12.14 -3.85
N ARG A 26 5.59 11.34 -3.91
CA ARG A 26 5.75 10.29 -4.89
C ARG A 26 5.81 8.95 -4.19
N GLY A 27 5.05 7.98 -4.68
CA GLY A 27 5.16 6.57 -4.34
C GLY A 27 5.74 5.76 -5.50
N ALA A 28 5.86 4.45 -5.31
CA ALA A 28 6.37 3.55 -6.34
C ALA A 28 5.50 3.55 -7.61
N LEU A 29 4.18 3.57 -7.45
CA LEU A 29 3.22 3.43 -8.55
C LEU A 29 2.62 4.76 -9.04
N GLY A 30 2.76 5.84 -8.29
CA GLY A 30 2.09 7.10 -8.60
C GLY A 30 2.70 8.35 -7.99
N GLN A 31 2.34 9.48 -8.56
CA GLN A 31 2.65 10.81 -8.06
C GLN A 31 1.37 11.48 -7.58
N ILE A 32 1.37 12.02 -6.37
CA ILE A 32 0.26 12.83 -5.84
C ILE A 32 0.55 14.30 -6.09
N TRP A 33 -0.44 14.97 -6.66
CA TRP A 33 -0.44 16.40 -6.91
C TRP A 33 -1.61 17.06 -6.17
N LYS A 34 -1.40 18.26 -5.63
CA LYS A 34 -2.50 19.12 -5.17
C LYS A 34 -2.95 20.00 -6.33
N LEU A 35 -4.19 19.84 -6.77
CA LEU A 35 -4.86 20.69 -7.74
C LEU A 35 -5.67 21.74 -6.97
N THR A 36 -5.45 23.02 -7.26
CA THR A 36 -6.10 24.13 -6.54
C THR A 36 -6.70 25.13 -7.52
N GLY A 37 -7.92 25.55 -7.28
CA GLY A 37 -8.62 26.56 -8.06
C GLY A 37 -10.03 26.81 -7.52
N ASN A 38 -10.62 27.97 -7.80
CA ASN A 38 -11.98 28.34 -7.36
C ASN A 38 -12.24 28.17 -5.84
N GLY A 39 -11.21 28.40 -5.01
CA GLY A 39 -11.33 28.21 -3.55
C GLY A 39 -11.38 26.76 -3.08
N SER A 40 -11.20 25.80 -3.97
CA SER A 40 -11.20 24.37 -3.69
C SER A 40 -9.84 23.72 -3.94
N SER A 41 -9.59 22.59 -3.27
CA SER A 41 -8.40 21.76 -3.46
C SER A 41 -8.82 20.31 -3.71
N TRP A 42 -8.02 19.62 -4.52
CA TRP A 42 -8.22 18.22 -4.90
C TRP A 42 -6.89 17.48 -4.89
N ALA A 43 -6.92 16.20 -4.61
CA ALA A 43 -5.77 15.32 -4.80
C ALA A 43 -5.87 14.63 -6.17
N VAL A 44 -4.86 14.83 -7.01
CA VAL A 44 -4.73 14.14 -8.29
C VAL A 44 -3.65 13.08 -8.13
N LYS A 45 -4.01 11.80 -8.29
CA LYS A 45 -3.06 10.69 -8.34
C LYS A 45 -2.76 10.39 -9.81
N GLU A 46 -1.54 10.68 -10.23
CA GLU A 46 -1.00 10.32 -11.53
C GLU A 46 -0.43 8.90 -11.45
N LEU A 47 -0.88 8.01 -12.33
CA LEU A 47 -0.44 6.62 -12.40
C LEU A 47 0.75 6.50 -13.34
N LEU A 48 1.90 6.03 -12.84
CA LEU A 48 3.17 6.01 -13.57
C LEU A 48 3.36 4.77 -14.46
N PHE A 49 2.64 3.67 -14.18
CA PHE A 49 2.82 2.37 -14.84
C PHE A 49 1.54 1.84 -15.50
N GLY A 50 0.65 2.72 -15.90
CA GLY A 50 -0.60 2.34 -16.56
C GLY A 50 -1.78 2.27 -15.60
N CYS A 51 -2.88 1.67 -16.05
CA CYS A 51 -4.13 1.60 -15.32
C CYS A 51 -4.81 0.25 -15.55
N ASP A 52 -5.28 -0.36 -14.48
CA ASP A 52 -6.26 -1.46 -14.50
C ASP A 52 -7.62 -0.91 -14.06
N GLU A 53 -8.54 -0.72 -15.03
CA GLU A 53 -9.88 -0.20 -14.75
C GLU A 53 -10.72 -1.15 -13.87
N ALA A 54 -10.47 -2.46 -13.92
CA ALA A 54 -11.15 -3.41 -13.06
C ALA A 54 -10.71 -3.24 -11.61
N GLN A 55 -9.42 -2.99 -11.38
CA GLN A 55 -8.89 -2.66 -10.06
C GLN A 55 -9.47 -1.34 -9.53
N VAL A 56 -9.57 -0.30 -10.36
CA VAL A 56 -10.17 0.98 -9.95
C VAL A 56 -11.64 0.82 -9.57
N ARG A 57 -12.39 -0.06 -10.24
CA ARG A 57 -13.78 -0.37 -9.85
C ARG A 57 -13.86 -1.11 -8.52
N ARG A 58 -12.95 -2.07 -8.25
CA ARG A 58 -12.86 -2.74 -6.93
C ARG A 58 -12.55 -1.76 -5.82
N GLU A 59 -11.57 -0.88 -6.04
CA GLU A 59 -11.22 0.20 -5.12
C GLU A 59 -12.45 1.07 -4.77
N ALA A 60 -13.18 1.55 -5.79
CA ALA A 60 -14.36 2.39 -5.59
C ALA A 60 -15.44 1.65 -4.78
N ALA A 61 -15.74 0.40 -5.13
CA ALA A 61 -16.75 -0.40 -4.45
C ALA A 61 -16.40 -0.67 -2.98
N LEU A 62 -15.15 -1.03 -2.68
CA LEU A 62 -14.72 -1.27 -1.29
C LEU A 62 -14.75 0.03 -0.48
N ARG A 63 -14.32 1.15 -1.06
CA ARG A 63 -14.37 2.45 -0.41
C ARG A 63 -15.79 2.89 -0.08
N ASP A 64 -16.74 2.70 -1.01
CA ASP A 64 -18.15 3.02 -0.78
C ASP A 64 -18.71 2.17 0.37
N SER A 65 -18.41 0.87 0.39
CA SER A 65 -18.78 -0.03 1.50
C SER A 65 -18.14 0.39 2.83
N ALA A 66 -16.89 0.85 2.81
CA ALA A 66 -16.19 1.35 4.00
C ALA A 66 -16.81 2.66 4.52
N ALA A 67 -17.23 3.55 3.62
CA ALA A 67 -17.92 4.78 3.99
C ALA A 67 -19.28 4.51 4.67
N ASP A 68 -20.03 3.50 4.21
CA ASP A 68 -21.29 3.05 4.83
C ASP A 68 -21.05 2.54 6.28
N LEU A 69 -19.85 2.08 6.59
CA LEU A 69 -19.43 1.66 7.93
C LEU A 69 -18.85 2.80 8.78
N GLY A 70 -18.84 4.03 8.25
CA GLY A 70 -18.31 5.21 8.93
C GLY A 70 -16.78 5.34 8.87
N ILE A 71 -16.11 4.61 7.99
CA ILE A 71 -14.67 4.74 7.77
C ILE A 71 -14.43 5.96 6.87
N ALA A 72 -13.82 7.00 7.43
CA ALA A 72 -13.50 8.21 6.67
C ALA A 72 -12.40 7.94 5.63
N SER A 73 -12.65 8.37 4.39
CA SER A 73 -11.75 8.22 3.25
C SER A 73 -12.00 9.35 2.24
N PRO A 74 -10.99 9.86 1.51
CA PRO A 74 -11.24 10.81 0.44
C PRO A 74 -12.07 10.16 -0.66
N ARG A 75 -13.12 10.84 -1.09
CA ARG A 75 -13.98 10.35 -2.17
C ARG A 75 -13.22 10.31 -3.48
N LEU A 76 -13.36 9.22 -4.24
CA LEU A 76 -12.91 9.11 -5.62
C LEU A 76 -13.99 9.70 -6.55
N HIS A 77 -13.63 10.74 -7.31
CA HIS A 77 -14.56 11.43 -8.19
C HIS A 77 -14.55 10.82 -9.58
N PRO A 78 -15.73 10.55 -10.16
CA PRO A 78 -15.81 10.19 -11.57
C PRO A 78 -15.60 11.44 -12.45
N ASP A 79 -15.11 11.22 -13.65
CA ASP A 79 -15.06 12.25 -14.68
C ASP A 79 -16.46 12.54 -15.27
N ARG A 80 -16.53 13.45 -16.26
CA ARG A 80 -17.79 13.80 -16.94
C ARG A 80 -18.50 12.64 -17.65
N GLN A 81 -17.79 11.55 -17.90
CA GLN A 81 -18.31 10.35 -18.55
C GLN A 81 -18.65 9.24 -17.55
N GLY A 82 -18.41 9.47 -16.26
CA GLY A 82 -18.64 8.53 -15.18
C GLY A 82 -17.46 7.58 -14.92
N ALA A 83 -16.31 7.79 -15.55
CA ALA A 83 -15.12 6.98 -15.33
C ALA A 83 -14.32 7.49 -14.12
N HIS A 84 -13.86 6.58 -13.24
CA HIS A 84 -13.06 6.91 -12.07
C HIS A 84 -11.57 7.14 -12.39
N VAL A 85 -11.15 6.85 -13.61
CA VAL A 85 -9.80 7.10 -14.09
C VAL A 85 -9.86 7.67 -15.50
N SER A 86 -9.03 8.65 -15.81
CA SER A 86 -9.06 9.40 -17.07
C SER A 86 -7.67 9.73 -17.58
N ARG A 87 -7.57 10.05 -18.87
CA ARG A 87 -6.39 10.63 -19.51
C ARG A 87 -6.68 12.06 -19.98
N PRO A 88 -6.50 13.08 -19.12
CA PRO A 88 -6.79 14.45 -19.48
C PRO A 88 -5.87 14.98 -20.58
N GLY A 89 -6.45 15.60 -21.60
CA GLY A 89 -5.72 16.41 -22.59
C GLY A 89 -5.13 15.69 -23.79
N SER A 90 -4.75 14.43 -23.70
CA SER A 90 -4.16 13.68 -24.83
C SER A 90 -4.17 12.17 -24.57
N PRO A 91 -4.34 11.33 -25.61
CA PRO A 91 -4.13 9.88 -25.50
C PRO A 91 -2.71 9.48 -25.03
N ALA A 92 -1.73 10.37 -25.18
CA ALA A 92 -0.36 10.18 -24.70
C ALA A 92 -0.15 10.67 -23.26
N GLY A 93 -1.17 11.28 -22.63
CA GLY A 93 -1.11 11.74 -21.23
C GLY A 93 -1.12 10.59 -20.23
N SER A 94 -0.69 10.89 -19.00
CA SER A 94 -0.76 9.95 -17.89
C SER A 94 -2.21 9.67 -17.50
N TRP A 95 -2.47 8.45 -17.00
CA TRP A 95 -3.70 8.15 -16.31
C TRP A 95 -3.77 8.89 -14.97
N VAL A 96 -4.92 9.45 -14.63
CA VAL A 96 -5.13 10.15 -13.36
C VAL A 96 -6.43 9.73 -12.69
N LYS A 97 -6.41 9.72 -11.36
CA LYS A 97 -7.58 9.63 -10.48
C LYS A 97 -7.71 10.94 -9.70
N LEU A 98 -8.95 11.36 -9.41
CA LEU A 98 -9.23 12.58 -8.67
C LEU A 98 -9.93 12.24 -7.35
N TYR A 99 -9.40 12.79 -6.25
CA TYR A 99 -9.93 12.60 -4.91
C TYR A 99 -10.16 13.93 -4.19
N ASP A 100 -10.99 13.92 -3.17
CA ASP A 100 -11.05 15.02 -2.22
C ASP A 100 -9.65 15.29 -1.66
N TRP A 101 -9.34 16.55 -1.44
CA TRP A 101 -8.14 16.93 -0.72
C TRP A 101 -8.39 16.82 0.79
N VAL A 102 -7.53 16.13 1.50
CA VAL A 102 -7.54 16.02 2.96
C VAL A 102 -6.40 16.87 3.53
N ASP A 103 -6.76 17.90 4.29
CA ASP A 103 -5.79 18.62 5.13
C ASP A 103 -5.63 17.85 6.45
N GLY A 104 -4.41 17.40 6.73
CA GLY A 104 -4.12 16.58 7.90
C GLY A 104 -2.64 16.33 8.10
N THR A 105 -2.29 15.77 9.25
CA THR A 105 -0.94 15.31 9.58
C THR A 105 -0.88 13.79 9.51
N ARG A 106 0.31 13.22 9.32
CA ARG A 106 0.48 11.77 9.37
C ARG A 106 0.11 11.23 10.73
N ALA A 107 -0.53 10.06 10.75
CA ALA A 107 -0.84 9.36 11.98
C ALA A 107 0.45 8.95 12.70
N ASP A 108 0.44 9.11 14.03
CA ASP A 108 1.47 8.54 14.90
C ASP A 108 1.06 7.12 15.29
N ALA A 109 1.83 6.13 14.86
CA ALA A 109 1.58 4.72 15.17
C ALA A 109 1.76 4.38 16.65
N SER A 110 2.35 5.26 17.45
CA SER A 110 2.49 5.10 18.91
C SER A 110 1.31 5.72 19.70
N ASP A 111 0.46 6.51 19.04
CA ASP A 111 -0.71 7.12 19.68
C ASP A 111 -1.76 6.04 20.00
N PRO A 112 -2.11 5.86 21.30
CA PRO A 112 -3.09 4.87 21.71
C PRO A 112 -4.47 5.02 21.06
N ASP A 113 -4.94 6.24 20.82
CA ASP A 113 -6.26 6.47 20.24
C ASP A 113 -6.27 6.14 18.73
N VAL A 114 -5.14 6.38 18.05
CA VAL A 114 -4.93 5.98 16.67
C VAL A 114 -4.87 4.45 16.54
N LEU A 115 -4.20 3.76 17.46
CA LEU A 115 -4.15 2.28 17.48
C LEU A 115 -5.55 1.69 17.73
N ASP A 116 -6.34 2.24 18.63
CA ASP A 116 -7.72 1.79 18.88
C ASP A 116 -8.63 2.04 17.68
N TRP A 117 -8.51 3.20 17.05
CA TRP A 117 -9.24 3.51 15.82
C TRP A 117 -8.85 2.55 14.70
N PHE A 118 -7.55 2.31 14.52
CA PHE A 118 -7.06 1.45 13.46
C PHE A 118 -7.52 -0.01 13.64
N GLY A 119 -7.42 -0.56 14.85
CA GLY A 119 -7.91 -1.91 15.14
C GLY A 119 -9.40 -2.07 14.83
N ARG A 120 -10.23 -1.11 15.24
CA ARG A 120 -11.67 -1.09 14.91
C ARG A 120 -11.91 -0.98 13.40
N THR A 121 -11.22 -0.08 12.72
CA THR A 121 -11.35 0.13 11.27
C THR A 121 -11.02 -1.15 10.49
N MET A 122 -9.94 -1.82 10.85
CA MET A 122 -9.55 -3.07 10.22
C MET A 122 -10.58 -4.19 10.44
N ALA A 123 -11.16 -4.30 11.64
CA ALA A 123 -12.22 -5.26 11.91
C ALA A 123 -13.47 -5.01 11.05
N LEU A 124 -13.87 -3.75 10.90
CA LEU A 124 -15.00 -3.35 10.05
C LEU A 124 -14.72 -3.66 8.57
N LEU A 125 -13.51 -3.38 8.08
CA LEU A 125 -13.12 -3.72 6.70
C LEU A 125 -13.19 -5.22 6.46
N HIS A 126 -12.66 -6.03 7.37
CA HIS A 126 -12.73 -7.50 7.25
C HIS A 126 -14.17 -8.01 7.27
N GLN A 127 -15.05 -7.46 8.11
CA GLN A 127 -16.47 -7.81 8.13
C GLN A 127 -17.19 -7.42 6.83
N ALA A 128 -16.94 -6.22 6.32
CA ALA A 128 -17.51 -5.76 5.05
C ALA A 128 -17.10 -6.62 3.86
N GLY A 129 -15.87 -7.11 3.88
CA GLY A 129 -15.28 -7.92 2.82
C GLY A 129 -15.42 -9.43 3.00
N GLU A 130 -16.17 -9.94 4.01
CA GLU A 130 -16.34 -11.38 4.23
C GLU A 130 -16.84 -12.11 2.99
N GLY A 131 -16.30 -13.31 2.78
CA GLY A 131 -16.74 -14.18 1.69
C GLY A 131 -16.20 -13.79 0.32
N ALA A 132 -14.99 -13.24 0.25
CA ALA A 132 -14.33 -12.97 -1.01
C ALA A 132 -14.27 -14.23 -1.89
N ALA A 133 -14.84 -14.14 -3.10
CA ALA A 133 -14.92 -15.27 -4.03
C ALA A 133 -13.62 -15.43 -4.84
N GLU A 134 -12.88 -14.36 -5.01
CA GLU A 134 -11.60 -14.33 -5.73
C GLU A 134 -10.46 -14.80 -4.82
N THR A 135 -9.41 -15.36 -5.43
CA THR A 135 -8.18 -15.71 -4.71
C THR A 135 -7.25 -14.49 -4.63
N PRO A 136 -6.45 -14.35 -3.56
CA PRO A 136 -5.43 -13.32 -3.48
C PRO A 136 -4.46 -13.39 -4.66
N GLY A 137 -3.94 -12.23 -5.05
CA GLY A 137 -2.94 -12.13 -6.10
C GLY A 137 -1.58 -12.70 -5.67
N ASP A 138 -0.79 -13.16 -6.64
CA ASP A 138 0.54 -13.73 -6.42
C ASP A 138 1.47 -12.77 -5.66
N TRP A 139 1.28 -11.47 -5.78
CA TRP A 139 2.02 -10.46 -5.02
C TRP A 139 1.97 -10.64 -3.50
N TYR A 140 0.87 -11.18 -2.98
CA TYR A 140 0.63 -11.37 -1.55
C TYR A 140 0.84 -12.81 -1.08
N GLU A 141 0.89 -13.76 -2.04
CA GLU A 141 0.86 -15.20 -1.75
C GLU A 141 2.14 -15.92 -2.15
N ARG A 142 2.99 -15.30 -2.96
CA ARG A 142 4.22 -15.85 -3.52
C ARG A 142 5.37 -14.86 -3.39
N CYS A 143 6.59 -15.36 -3.49
CA CYS A 143 7.80 -14.56 -3.55
C CYS A 143 8.69 -15.03 -4.70
N PRO A 144 9.70 -14.23 -5.09
CA PRO A 144 10.64 -14.60 -6.13
C PRO A 144 11.39 -15.88 -5.77
N ASP A 145 11.56 -16.76 -6.75
CA ASP A 145 12.37 -17.95 -6.64
C ASP A 145 13.86 -17.64 -6.83
N GLU A 146 14.71 -18.67 -6.66
CA GLU A 146 16.16 -18.54 -6.79
C GLU A 146 16.57 -18.02 -8.18
N ALA A 147 15.93 -18.52 -9.25
CA ALA A 147 16.24 -18.11 -10.61
C ALA A 147 15.90 -16.64 -10.87
N ALA A 148 14.80 -16.15 -10.33
CA ALA A 148 14.41 -14.74 -10.40
C ALA A 148 15.41 -13.85 -9.67
N TRP A 149 15.88 -14.26 -8.48
CA TRP A 149 16.91 -13.52 -7.75
C TRP A 149 18.26 -13.52 -8.47
N GLU A 150 18.68 -14.65 -9.05
CA GLU A 150 19.93 -14.73 -9.82
C GLU A 150 19.89 -13.79 -11.03
N ASP A 151 18.77 -13.77 -11.76
CA ASP A 151 18.61 -12.92 -12.96
C ASP A 151 18.68 -11.43 -12.61
N VAL A 152 17.93 -10.97 -11.60
CA VAL A 152 17.95 -9.55 -11.20
C VAL A 152 19.33 -9.16 -10.65
N LEU A 153 19.96 -10.00 -9.83
CA LEU A 153 21.29 -9.73 -9.29
C LEU A 153 22.34 -9.61 -10.40
N ARG A 154 22.28 -10.48 -11.41
CA ARG A 154 23.14 -10.40 -12.59
C ARG A 154 22.95 -9.07 -13.32
N LYS A 155 21.70 -8.68 -13.62
CA LYS A 155 21.38 -7.39 -14.27
C LYS A 155 21.91 -6.19 -13.48
N VAL A 156 21.75 -6.20 -12.17
CA VAL A 156 22.23 -5.14 -11.26
C VAL A 156 23.76 -5.04 -11.27
N ARG A 157 24.47 -6.18 -11.29
CA ARG A 157 25.94 -6.24 -11.40
C ARG A 157 26.42 -5.74 -12.77
N ASP A 158 25.77 -6.18 -13.85
CA ASP A 158 26.11 -5.78 -15.22
C ASP A 158 25.91 -4.26 -15.42
N ALA A 159 24.93 -3.66 -14.74
CA ALA A 159 24.70 -2.22 -14.72
C ALA A 159 25.70 -1.46 -13.82
N GLY A 160 26.53 -2.13 -13.05
CA GLY A 160 27.55 -1.51 -12.18
C GLY A 160 26.95 -0.72 -11.02
N LEU A 161 25.76 -1.09 -10.53
CA LEU A 161 25.11 -0.35 -9.45
C LEU A 161 25.86 -0.54 -8.11
N PRO A 162 26.04 0.52 -7.31
CA PRO A 162 26.92 0.50 -6.13
C PRO A 162 26.43 -0.43 -5.01
N TRP A 163 25.15 -0.78 -5.00
CA TRP A 163 24.51 -1.66 -4.02
C TRP A 163 24.42 -3.14 -4.46
N ALA A 164 25.06 -3.53 -5.57
CA ALA A 164 25.03 -4.90 -6.10
C ALA A 164 25.51 -5.95 -5.09
N ASP A 165 26.57 -5.62 -4.31
CA ASP A 165 27.08 -6.53 -3.29
C ASP A 165 26.16 -6.66 -2.07
N GLU A 166 25.43 -5.58 -1.72
CA GLU A 166 24.45 -5.60 -0.64
C GLU A 166 23.25 -6.46 -1.02
N LEU A 167 22.73 -6.29 -2.24
CA LEU A 167 21.70 -7.16 -2.80
C LEU A 167 22.17 -8.62 -2.87
N GLY A 168 23.42 -8.88 -3.28
CA GLY A 168 23.99 -10.21 -3.33
C GLY A 168 24.03 -10.90 -1.96
N ARG A 169 24.40 -10.18 -0.90
CA ARG A 169 24.36 -10.71 0.49
C ARG A 169 22.92 -11.02 0.92
N PHE A 170 21.99 -10.12 0.64
CA PHE A 170 20.57 -10.33 0.92
C PHE A 170 20.03 -11.59 0.24
N VAL A 171 20.25 -11.74 -1.06
CA VAL A 171 19.82 -12.92 -1.85
C VAL A 171 20.40 -14.22 -1.28
N ALA A 172 21.66 -14.20 -0.85
CA ALA A 172 22.33 -15.39 -0.31
C ALA A 172 21.91 -15.76 1.12
N THR A 173 21.42 -14.81 1.92
CA THR A 173 21.24 -15.03 3.36
C THR A 173 19.82 -14.77 3.86
N SER A 174 19.26 -13.61 3.57
CA SER A 174 17.97 -13.17 4.13
C SER A 174 16.77 -13.62 3.30
N ALA A 175 16.85 -13.51 1.97
CA ALA A 175 15.75 -13.86 1.09
C ALA A 175 15.28 -15.32 1.27
N PRO A 176 16.13 -16.36 1.32
CA PRO A 176 15.69 -17.73 1.55
C PRO A 176 15.04 -17.94 2.92
N ARG A 177 15.51 -17.21 3.95
CA ARG A 177 14.96 -17.32 5.32
C ARG A 177 13.54 -16.73 5.41
N LEU A 178 13.29 -15.61 4.73
CA LEU A 178 11.98 -14.98 4.67
C LEU A 178 11.05 -15.77 3.75
N ALA A 179 11.53 -16.21 2.59
CA ALA A 179 10.77 -17.00 1.62
C ALA A 179 10.26 -18.34 2.20
N HIS A 180 10.98 -18.91 3.18
CA HIS A 180 10.55 -20.13 3.89
C HIS A 180 9.14 -20.00 4.50
N TRP A 181 8.75 -18.79 4.91
CA TRP A 181 7.48 -18.52 5.55
C TRP A 181 6.40 -18.01 4.57
N VAL A 182 6.73 -17.87 3.29
CA VAL A 182 5.75 -17.49 2.27
C VAL A 182 5.03 -18.73 1.77
N THR A 183 3.73 -18.78 2.07
CA THR A 183 2.86 -19.91 1.70
C THR A 183 1.53 -19.39 1.16
N PRO A 184 0.88 -20.08 0.21
CA PRO A 184 -0.47 -19.72 -0.22
C PRO A 184 -1.50 -19.80 0.91
N SER A 185 -2.46 -18.88 0.95
CA SER A 185 -3.56 -18.90 1.93
C SER A 185 -4.50 -20.07 1.70
N ALA A 186 -5.10 -20.58 2.78
CA ALA A 186 -6.31 -21.38 2.66
C ALA A 186 -7.45 -20.55 2.04
N ARG A 187 -8.40 -21.19 1.39
CA ARG A 187 -9.57 -20.49 0.80
C ARG A 187 -10.56 -20.00 1.84
N ASP A 188 -10.53 -20.62 3.02
CA ASP A 188 -11.39 -20.23 4.13
C ASP A 188 -10.84 -18.96 4.81
N GLY A 189 -11.72 -18.04 5.16
CA GLY A 189 -11.34 -16.80 5.83
C GLY A 189 -10.78 -15.71 4.90
N LEU A 190 -11.02 -15.82 3.59
CA LEU A 190 -10.69 -14.75 2.65
C LEU A 190 -11.69 -13.60 2.79
N VAL A 191 -11.16 -12.39 2.73
CA VAL A 191 -11.91 -11.13 2.75
C VAL A 191 -11.45 -10.24 1.59
N THR A 192 -12.33 -9.37 1.11
CA THR A 192 -11.90 -8.24 0.30
C THR A 192 -11.48 -7.11 1.24
N SER A 193 -10.24 -6.66 1.19
CA SER A 193 -9.74 -5.64 2.09
C SER A 193 -8.83 -4.62 1.37
N HIS A 194 -8.23 -3.74 2.14
CA HIS A 194 -7.41 -2.63 1.65
C HIS A 194 -6.03 -3.07 1.15
N LEU A 195 -5.44 -4.09 1.74
CA LEU A 195 -4.14 -4.71 1.46
C LEU A 195 -2.90 -3.82 1.70
N ASP A 196 -3.08 -2.57 2.09
CA ASP A 196 -1.98 -1.66 2.42
C ASP A 196 -2.28 -0.82 3.68
N LEU A 197 -2.73 -1.50 4.74
CA LEU A 197 -3.08 -0.93 6.04
C LEU A 197 -1.82 -0.59 6.85
N GLN A 198 -1.24 0.59 6.59
CA GLN A 198 0.00 1.06 7.22
C GLN A 198 -0.09 2.53 7.63
N PRO A 199 0.71 3.01 8.63
CA PRO A 199 0.58 4.34 9.21
C PRO A 199 0.67 5.48 8.19
N GLN A 200 1.51 5.34 7.15
CA GLN A 200 1.65 6.35 6.10
C GLN A 200 0.38 6.54 5.26
N ASN A 201 -0.53 5.58 5.28
CA ASN A 201 -1.82 5.64 4.60
C ASN A 201 -2.95 6.14 5.52
N VAL A 202 -2.60 6.76 6.66
CA VAL A 202 -3.56 7.39 7.57
C VAL A 202 -3.15 8.85 7.82
N LEU A 203 -4.10 9.77 7.60
CA LEU A 203 -3.98 11.17 8.01
C LEU A 203 -4.93 11.46 9.16
N ILE A 204 -4.48 12.30 10.08
CA ILE A 204 -5.34 12.88 11.12
C ILE A 204 -5.84 14.22 10.59
N GLY A 205 -7.07 14.23 10.12
CA GLY A 205 -7.79 15.42 9.68
C GLY A 205 -8.53 16.12 10.82
N ALA A 206 -9.29 17.17 10.49
CA ALA A 206 -10.04 17.96 11.47
C ALA A 206 -11.09 17.13 12.24
N ASP A 207 -11.69 16.14 11.56
CA ASP A 207 -12.76 15.28 12.10
C ASP A 207 -12.24 13.89 12.56
N GLY A 208 -10.92 13.71 12.61
CA GLY A 208 -10.29 12.47 13.03
C GLY A 208 -9.49 11.75 11.91
N PRO A 209 -9.15 10.46 12.13
CA PRO A 209 -8.34 9.70 11.19
C PRO A 209 -9.06 9.42 9.87
N VAL A 210 -8.32 9.53 8.77
CA VAL A 210 -8.80 9.30 7.39
C VAL A 210 -7.89 8.28 6.71
N LEU A 211 -8.46 7.20 6.18
CA LEU A 211 -7.74 6.14 5.48
C LEU A 211 -7.57 6.48 4.00
N LEU A 212 -6.32 6.42 3.53
CA LEU A 212 -5.89 6.77 2.18
C LEU A 212 -5.44 5.54 1.39
N ASP A 213 -5.24 5.72 0.10
CA ASP A 213 -4.53 4.81 -0.82
C ASP A 213 -5.13 3.40 -0.94
N TRP A 214 -6.32 3.33 -1.50
CA TRP A 214 -7.09 2.10 -1.73
C TRP A 214 -6.69 1.33 -2.99
N ASP A 215 -5.60 1.68 -3.65
CA ASP A 215 -5.19 1.13 -4.96
C ASP A 215 -5.01 -0.39 -4.94
N ASN A 216 -4.67 -0.95 -3.79
CA ASN A 216 -4.41 -2.37 -3.61
C ASN A 216 -5.66 -3.19 -3.25
N ALA A 217 -6.84 -2.54 -3.08
CA ALA A 217 -8.06 -3.20 -2.66
C ALA A 217 -8.30 -4.53 -3.38
N GLY A 218 -8.49 -5.61 -2.64
CA GLY A 218 -8.62 -6.94 -3.22
C GLY A 218 -8.80 -8.06 -2.20
N PRO A 219 -8.85 -9.32 -2.67
CA PRO A 219 -8.97 -10.48 -1.81
C PRO A 219 -7.66 -10.78 -1.07
N ILE A 220 -7.77 -11.17 0.19
CA ILE A 220 -6.65 -11.55 1.07
C ILE A 220 -7.14 -12.45 2.22
N SER A 221 -6.24 -13.20 2.85
CA SER A 221 -6.48 -13.81 4.14
C SER A 221 -6.56 -12.73 5.23
N ALA A 222 -7.66 -12.66 5.97
CA ALA A 222 -7.82 -11.74 7.09
C ALA A 222 -6.71 -11.91 8.14
N GLU A 223 -6.27 -13.15 8.41
CA GLU A 223 -5.16 -13.45 9.32
C GLU A 223 -3.85 -12.80 8.86
N ARG A 224 -3.52 -12.91 7.57
CA ARG A 224 -2.26 -12.41 7.02
C ARG A 224 -2.20 -10.90 6.96
N GLU A 225 -3.31 -10.26 6.57
CA GLU A 225 -3.38 -8.80 6.60
C GLU A 225 -3.31 -8.28 8.04
N PHE A 226 -4.01 -8.94 8.97
CA PHE A 226 -3.95 -8.60 10.39
C PHE A 226 -2.53 -8.74 10.95
N ALA A 227 -1.84 -9.86 10.71
CA ALA A 227 -0.48 -10.07 11.19
C ALA A 227 0.49 -9.02 10.61
N ARG A 228 0.41 -8.74 9.29
CA ARG A 228 1.21 -7.67 8.66
C ARG A 228 0.93 -6.31 9.30
N ALA A 229 -0.34 -5.97 9.49
CA ALA A 229 -0.72 -4.70 10.10
C ALA A 229 -0.20 -4.58 11.54
N VAL A 230 -0.36 -5.62 12.37
CA VAL A 230 0.20 -5.61 13.73
C VAL A 230 1.71 -5.37 13.71
N TYR A 231 2.46 -6.05 12.84
CA TYR A 231 3.91 -5.87 12.72
C TYR A 231 4.27 -4.42 12.38
N VAL A 232 3.61 -3.84 11.36
CA VAL A 232 3.92 -2.49 10.88
C VAL A 232 3.53 -1.40 11.88
N TRP A 233 2.39 -1.58 12.57
CA TRP A 233 1.88 -0.60 13.53
C TRP A 233 2.50 -0.69 14.91
N SER A 234 3.21 -1.76 15.24
CA SER A 234 3.90 -1.92 16.52
C SER A 234 5.41 -1.62 16.47
N GLY A 235 5.87 -0.92 15.44
CA GLY A 235 7.27 -0.47 15.36
C GLY A 235 8.18 -1.35 14.51
N ARG A 236 7.63 -2.28 13.72
CA ARG A 236 8.39 -3.19 12.83
C ARG A 236 9.44 -3.98 13.61
N ASN A 237 10.72 -3.74 13.36
CA ASN A 237 11.83 -4.46 13.98
C ASN A 237 12.05 -4.10 15.46
N GLU A 238 11.61 -2.92 15.89
CA GLU A 238 11.64 -2.44 17.28
C GLU A 238 10.25 -2.59 17.93
N VAL A 239 9.76 -3.84 17.96
CA VAL A 239 8.37 -4.14 18.35
C VAL A 239 8.01 -3.62 19.74
N ASP A 240 7.00 -2.76 19.80
CA ASP A 240 6.27 -2.44 21.03
C ASP A 240 5.10 -3.41 21.24
N ILE A 241 5.28 -4.33 22.18
CA ILE A 241 4.27 -5.34 22.54
C ILE A 241 3.01 -4.71 23.12
N ALA A 242 3.09 -3.56 23.78
CA ALA A 242 1.91 -2.90 24.33
C ALA A 242 1.03 -2.35 23.20
N SER A 243 1.62 -1.72 22.19
CA SER A 243 0.94 -1.26 20.99
C SER A 243 0.32 -2.41 20.20
N ALA A 244 1.08 -3.52 20.00
CA ALA A 244 0.59 -4.72 19.32
C ALA A 244 -0.66 -5.30 20.02
N ARG A 245 -0.61 -5.46 21.34
CA ARG A 245 -1.73 -5.96 22.14
C ARG A 245 -2.92 -5.02 22.14
N ARG A 246 -2.68 -3.70 22.16
CA ARG A 246 -3.74 -2.69 22.09
C ARG A 246 -4.50 -2.78 20.78
N LEU A 247 -3.78 -2.76 19.67
CA LEU A 247 -4.35 -2.90 18.34
C LEU A 247 -5.15 -4.20 18.22
N ALA A 248 -4.57 -5.34 18.62
CA ALA A 248 -5.22 -6.64 18.56
C ALA A 248 -6.49 -6.71 19.43
N ARG A 249 -6.50 -6.04 20.59
CA ARG A 249 -7.68 -5.92 21.45
C ARG A 249 -8.76 -5.12 20.76
N ALA A 250 -8.43 -3.92 20.24
CA ALA A 250 -9.39 -3.06 19.55
C ALA A 250 -10.00 -3.76 18.33
N TYR A 251 -9.22 -4.55 17.59
CA TYR A 251 -9.68 -5.38 16.48
C TYR A 251 -10.69 -6.44 16.95
N ARG A 252 -10.36 -7.20 17.99
CA ARG A 252 -11.26 -8.23 18.55
C ARG A 252 -12.54 -7.64 19.13
N ASP A 253 -12.43 -6.54 19.89
CA ASP A 253 -13.56 -5.87 20.53
C ASP A 253 -14.57 -5.32 19.50
N ALA A 254 -14.09 -4.99 18.29
CA ALA A 254 -14.92 -4.61 17.15
C ALA A 254 -15.44 -5.81 16.32
N GLY A 255 -15.21 -7.03 16.76
CA GLY A 255 -15.70 -8.26 16.11
C GLY A 255 -14.76 -8.85 15.06
N GLY A 256 -13.52 -8.39 14.97
CA GLY A 256 -12.50 -9.00 14.12
C GLY A 256 -12.15 -10.43 14.60
N ARG A 257 -12.01 -11.36 13.64
CA ARG A 257 -11.84 -12.80 13.94
C ARG A 257 -10.45 -13.34 13.61
N ALA A 258 -9.61 -12.55 12.93
CA ALA A 258 -8.26 -13.00 12.59
C ALA A 258 -7.40 -13.18 13.85
N VAL A 259 -6.62 -14.24 13.87
CA VAL A 259 -5.73 -14.62 14.97
C VAL A 259 -4.36 -14.93 14.40
N VAL A 260 -3.29 -14.45 15.03
CA VAL A 260 -1.92 -14.83 14.70
C VAL A 260 -1.63 -16.18 15.35
N THR A 261 -1.35 -17.20 14.54
CA THR A 261 -1.15 -18.59 15.00
C THR A 261 0.33 -19.00 14.97
N GLY A 262 1.15 -18.35 14.16
CA GLY A 262 2.57 -18.65 14.01
C GLY A 262 3.27 -17.68 13.06
N PRO A 263 4.55 -17.93 12.74
CA PRO A 263 5.29 -17.12 11.77
C PRO A 263 4.66 -17.11 10.37
N GLU A 264 3.98 -18.17 9.98
CA GLU A 264 3.25 -18.29 8.70
C GLU A 264 2.10 -17.28 8.58
N SER A 265 1.52 -16.79 9.68
CA SER A 265 0.54 -15.70 9.67
C SER A 265 1.12 -14.42 9.05
N PHE A 266 2.45 -14.24 9.10
CA PHE A 266 3.16 -13.11 8.50
C PHE A 266 3.57 -13.34 7.04
N SER A 267 3.08 -14.39 6.39
CA SER A 267 3.39 -14.72 4.99
C SER A 267 3.22 -13.52 4.03
N MET A 268 2.13 -12.76 4.16
CA MET A 268 1.90 -11.54 3.37
C MET A 268 3.00 -10.49 3.58
N LEU A 269 3.46 -10.29 4.81
CA LEU A 269 4.58 -9.36 5.10
C LEU A 269 5.83 -9.76 4.32
N PHE A 270 6.21 -11.02 4.41
CA PHE A 270 7.42 -11.51 3.74
C PHE A 270 7.28 -11.51 2.22
N ALA A 271 6.12 -11.93 1.70
CA ALA A 271 5.84 -11.94 0.26
C ALA A 271 5.93 -10.52 -0.32
N THR A 272 5.25 -9.55 0.29
CA THR A 272 5.24 -8.17 -0.20
C THR A 272 6.60 -7.51 -0.15
N ASP A 273 7.38 -7.71 0.92
CA ASP A 273 8.72 -7.12 1.04
C ASP A 273 9.70 -7.74 0.03
N LEU A 274 9.67 -9.07 -0.16
CA LEU A 274 10.50 -9.76 -1.15
C LEU A 274 10.17 -9.33 -2.58
N ASN A 275 8.89 -9.32 -2.93
CA ASN A 275 8.42 -8.88 -4.26
C ASN A 275 8.75 -7.41 -4.52
N TYR A 276 8.59 -6.55 -3.51
CA TYR A 276 8.89 -5.13 -3.65
C TYR A 276 10.38 -4.89 -3.92
N ILE A 277 11.28 -5.57 -3.17
CA ILE A 277 12.73 -5.48 -3.42
C ILE A 277 13.06 -5.93 -4.84
N GLN A 278 12.50 -7.05 -5.31
CA GLN A 278 12.75 -7.55 -6.66
C GLN A 278 12.29 -6.54 -7.71
N VAL A 279 11.04 -6.08 -7.65
CA VAL A 279 10.47 -5.14 -8.64
C VAL A 279 11.23 -3.83 -8.65
N GLN A 280 11.64 -3.30 -7.49
CA GLN A 280 12.45 -2.10 -7.45
C GLN A 280 13.87 -2.34 -8.02
N ALA A 281 14.49 -3.49 -7.76
CA ALA A 281 15.78 -3.82 -8.34
C ALA A 281 15.71 -3.99 -9.87
N GLU A 282 14.64 -4.60 -10.41
CA GLU A 282 14.38 -4.67 -11.84
C GLU A 282 14.15 -3.27 -12.45
N THR A 283 13.33 -2.44 -11.81
CA THR A 283 13.06 -1.07 -12.26
C THR A 283 14.33 -0.22 -12.30
N ALA A 284 15.23 -0.40 -11.33
CA ALA A 284 16.49 0.34 -11.27
C ALA A 284 17.41 0.08 -12.48
N VAL A 285 17.26 -1.05 -13.15
CA VAL A 285 18.05 -1.44 -14.33
C VAL A 285 17.26 -1.45 -15.64
N ASP A 286 15.97 -1.11 -15.60
CA ASP A 286 15.12 -1.10 -16.79
C ASP A 286 15.42 0.14 -17.67
N PRO A 287 15.87 -0.02 -18.93
CA PRO A 287 16.10 1.10 -19.84
C PRO A 287 14.80 1.76 -20.34
N ALA A 288 13.65 1.11 -20.19
CA ALA A 288 12.35 1.63 -20.64
C ALA A 288 11.78 2.71 -19.72
N VAL A 289 12.21 2.77 -18.46
CA VAL A 289 11.78 3.79 -17.50
C VAL A 289 12.75 4.99 -17.47
N THR A 290 12.28 6.12 -16.93
CA THR A 290 13.09 7.35 -16.85
C THR A 290 14.28 7.20 -15.88
N ALA A 291 15.30 8.05 -16.03
CA ALA A 291 16.43 8.07 -15.10
C ALA A 291 15.99 8.34 -13.66
N GLU A 292 15.02 9.26 -13.47
CA GLU A 292 14.44 9.56 -12.15
C GLU A 292 13.72 8.36 -11.53
N GLN A 293 13.01 7.57 -12.35
CA GLN A 293 12.37 6.34 -11.87
C GLN A 293 13.40 5.29 -11.47
N ARG A 294 14.49 5.13 -12.22
CA ARG A 294 15.58 4.21 -11.85
C ARG A 294 16.28 4.60 -10.56
N GLU A 295 16.57 5.89 -10.39
CA GLU A 295 17.20 6.43 -9.18
C GLU A 295 16.31 6.19 -7.95
N PHE A 296 15.03 6.56 -8.03
CA PHE A 296 14.05 6.29 -7.00
C PHE A 296 13.98 4.80 -6.64
N ALA A 297 13.91 3.93 -7.64
CA ALA A 297 13.87 2.48 -7.43
C ALA A 297 15.13 1.95 -6.70
N GLY A 298 16.31 2.44 -7.06
CA GLY A 298 17.56 2.10 -6.36
C GLY A 298 17.57 2.55 -4.90
N GLU A 299 17.05 3.73 -4.60
CA GLU A 299 16.87 4.21 -3.22
C GLU A 299 15.89 3.35 -2.43
N GLN A 300 14.80 2.89 -3.07
CA GLN A 300 13.84 1.98 -2.43
C GLN A 300 14.48 0.62 -2.10
N VAL A 301 15.28 0.05 -3.01
CA VAL A 301 16.04 -1.19 -2.71
C VAL A 301 16.88 -1.01 -1.46
N LEU A 302 17.71 0.04 -1.40
CA LEU A 302 18.57 0.31 -0.25
C LEU A 302 17.78 0.52 1.04
N THR A 303 16.62 1.16 0.97
CA THR A 303 15.75 1.36 2.13
C THR A 303 15.20 0.04 2.63
N CYS A 304 14.68 -0.81 1.74
CA CYS A 304 14.14 -2.12 2.11
C CYS A 304 15.21 -3.05 2.66
N LEU A 305 16.44 -3.06 2.08
CA LEU A 305 17.54 -3.90 2.57
C LEU A 305 17.97 -3.54 3.99
N ARG A 306 17.80 -2.28 4.42
CA ARG A 306 18.08 -1.84 5.79
C ARG A 306 16.96 -2.15 6.78
N ASP A 307 15.72 -2.26 6.30
CA ASP A 307 14.51 -2.44 7.11
C ASP A 307 13.81 -3.78 6.81
N LEU A 308 14.58 -4.84 6.60
CA LEU A 308 14.04 -6.18 6.36
C LEU A 308 13.25 -6.68 7.58
N PRO A 309 12.17 -7.44 7.38
CA PRO A 309 11.44 -8.06 8.49
C PRO A 309 12.36 -8.92 9.37
N ASP A 310 12.33 -8.66 10.67
CA ASP A 310 13.09 -9.43 11.66
C ASP A 310 12.26 -10.60 12.20
N LEU A 311 12.75 -11.82 12.00
CA LEU A 311 12.12 -13.05 12.50
C LEU A 311 12.09 -13.11 14.05
N ALA A 312 12.99 -12.42 14.74
CA ALA A 312 12.93 -12.32 16.20
C ALA A 312 11.75 -11.43 16.63
N ALA A 313 11.53 -10.29 15.96
CA ALA A 313 10.37 -9.43 16.18
C ALA A 313 9.06 -10.18 15.88
N VAL A 314 9.00 -10.95 14.79
CA VAL A 314 7.86 -11.82 14.46
C VAL A 314 7.59 -12.84 15.57
N SER A 315 8.65 -13.51 16.08
CA SER A 315 8.50 -14.49 17.16
C SER A 315 7.99 -13.86 18.47
N LEU A 316 8.42 -12.62 18.77
CA LEU A 316 7.92 -11.86 19.93
C LEU A 316 6.41 -11.53 19.75
N LEU A 317 5.97 -11.14 18.55
CA LEU A 317 4.57 -10.86 18.27
C LEU A 317 3.71 -12.12 18.37
N VAL A 318 4.14 -13.25 17.79
CA VAL A 318 3.45 -14.53 17.92
C VAL A 318 3.23 -14.85 19.41
N ALA A 319 4.30 -14.83 20.21
CA ALA A 319 4.20 -15.12 21.65
C ALA A 319 3.33 -14.11 22.42
N ALA A 320 3.27 -12.84 21.97
CA ALA A 320 2.50 -11.80 22.63
C ALA A 320 1.00 -11.84 22.32
N LEU A 321 0.62 -12.40 21.17
CA LEU A 321 -0.74 -12.42 20.65
C LEU A 321 -1.45 -13.78 20.82
N ASP A 322 -0.71 -14.83 21.19
CA ASP A 322 -1.21 -16.20 21.47
C ASP A 322 -2.01 -16.27 22.80
N THR A 323 -2.56 -15.13 23.25
CA THR A 323 -3.36 -15.01 24.47
C THR A 323 -4.73 -14.44 24.10
#